data_451ac8ec86aff69442b4c543d2c5fc67
#
_entry.id   451ac8ec86aff69442b4c543d2c5fc67
#
_cell.length_a   1.000
_cell.length_b   1.000
_cell.length_c   1.000
_cell.angle_alpha   90.00
_cell.angle_beta   90.00
_cell.angle_gamma   90.00
#
_symmetry.space_group_name_H-M   'P 1'
#
loop_
_entity.id
_entity.type
_entity.pdbx_description
1 polymer ?
#
loop_
_entity_poly.entity_id
_entity_poly.type
_entity_poly.pdbx_seq_one_letter_code
_entity_poly.pdbx_strand_id
1 'polypeptide(L)' 'MGLEIGQKVKVSRLRDRVSVNVAGCLGKSGVIRQFKMVDGSGVGVVVEFDNKYATWFFEDELSPMQS' A
#
# COMPACT_ATOMS: atom_id res chain seq x y z
N MET A 1 -8.96 -10.00 9.74
CA MET A 1 -8.17 -8.89 10.21
C MET A 1 -7.92 -7.93 9.11
N GLY A 2 -8.24 -6.69 9.35
CA GLY A 2 -8.07 -5.67 8.34
C GLY A 2 -6.91 -4.76 8.66
N LEU A 3 -6.50 -4.01 7.65
CA LEU A 3 -5.56 -2.93 7.84
C LEU A 3 -6.31 -1.70 8.32
N GLU A 4 -5.62 -0.81 9.03
CA GLU A 4 -6.25 0.37 9.62
C GLU A 4 -5.51 1.63 9.24
N ILE A 5 -6.24 2.73 9.19
CA ILE A 5 -5.63 4.04 8.95
C ILE A 5 -4.65 4.34 10.09
N GLY A 6 -3.46 4.81 9.72
CA GLY A 6 -2.40 5.07 10.68
C GLY A 6 -1.48 3.91 10.92
N GLN A 7 -1.82 2.74 10.38
CA GLN A 7 -1.00 1.55 10.56
C GLN A 7 0.20 1.58 9.63
N LYS A 8 1.34 1.11 10.15
CA LYS A 8 2.55 0.99 9.34
C LYS A 8 2.55 -0.33 8.59
N VAL A 9 2.82 -0.27 7.30
CA VAL A 9 2.81 -1.43 6.43
C VAL A 9 4.03 -1.42 5.53
N LYS A 10 4.35 -2.59 5.00
CA LYS A 10 5.43 -2.75 4.04
C LYS A 10 4.85 -3.30 2.76
N VAL A 11 5.37 -2.83 1.63
CA VAL A 11 4.98 -3.36 0.33
C VAL A 11 5.74 -4.67 0.12
N SER A 12 5.04 -5.78 0.28
CA SER A 12 5.67 -7.09 0.28
C SER A 12 5.59 -7.80 -1.06
N ARG A 13 4.63 -7.39 -1.91
CA ARG A 13 4.48 -7.97 -3.24
C ARG A 13 3.68 -7.02 -4.11
N LEU A 14 3.74 -7.22 -5.40
CA LEU A 14 2.95 -6.44 -6.34
C LEU A 14 2.23 -7.40 -7.28
N ARG A 15 0.98 -7.05 -7.59
CA ARG A 15 0.22 -7.78 -8.60
C ARG A 15 0.75 -7.41 -9.98
N ASP A 16 0.05 -7.86 -11.01
CA ASP A 16 0.49 -7.67 -12.39
C ASP A 16 0.50 -6.23 -12.87
N ARG A 17 -0.07 -5.31 -12.11
CA ARG A 17 0.01 -3.91 -12.46
C ARG A 17 1.39 -3.40 -12.08
N VAL A 18 2.19 -3.05 -13.06
CA VAL A 18 3.54 -2.58 -12.77
C VAL A 18 3.76 -1.25 -13.49
N SER A 19 3.95 -0.19 -12.71
CA SER A 19 4.47 1.05 -13.22
C SER A 19 5.82 1.26 -12.55
N VAL A 20 6.63 2.12 -13.15
CA VAL A 20 7.96 2.41 -12.59
C VAL A 20 7.84 2.90 -11.15
N ASN A 21 6.86 3.78 -10.90
CA ASN A 21 6.69 4.35 -9.57
C ASN A 21 6.28 3.30 -8.55
N VAL A 22 5.34 2.43 -8.93
CA VAL A 22 4.85 1.40 -8.00
C VAL A 22 5.92 0.34 -7.76
N ALA A 23 6.64 -0.04 -8.80
CA ALA A 23 7.70 -1.05 -8.66
C ALA A 23 8.79 -0.56 -7.71
N GLY A 24 9.06 0.74 -7.71
CA GLY A 24 10.07 1.30 -6.82
C GLY A 24 9.68 1.26 -5.36
N CYS A 25 8.42 0.99 -5.05
CA CYS A 25 7.97 0.92 -3.67
C CYS A 25 8.14 -0.46 -3.04
N LEU A 26 8.44 -1.46 -3.86
CA LEU A 26 8.57 -2.83 -3.33
C LEU A 26 9.67 -2.89 -2.28
N GLY A 27 9.33 -3.44 -1.12
CA GLY A 27 10.26 -3.52 -0.01
C GLY A 27 10.27 -2.30 0.89
N LYS A 28 9.58 -1.24 0.51
CA LYS A 28 9.53 -0.03 1.31
C LYS A 28 8.34 -0.05 2.25
N SER A 29 8.41 0.75 3.31
CA SER A 29 7.34 0.83 4.28
C SER A 29 6.77 2.24 4.32
N GLY A 30 5.50 2.32 4.72
CA GLY A 30 4.81 3.58 4.84
C GLY A 30 3.63 3.46 5.78
N VAL A 31 2.81 4.47 5.82
CA VAL A 31 1.67 4.56 6.73
C VAL A 31 0.38 4.65 5.93
N ILE A 32 -0.61 3.87 6.33
CA ILE A 32 -1.91 3.91 5.68
C ILE A 32 -2.59 5.23 5.99
N ARG A 33 -3.01 5.95 4.94
CA ARG A 33 -3.65 7.24 5.11
C ARG A 33 -5.15 7.18 4.83
N GLN A 34 -5.58 6.34 3.93
CA GLN A 34 -7.01 6.20 3.64
C GLN A 34 -7.25 4.94 2.81
N PHE A 35 -8.51 4.60 2.65
CA PHE A 35 -8.93 3.52 1.78
C PHE A 35 -9.72 4.10 0.62
N LYS A 36 -9.73 3.39 -0.50
CA LYS A 36 -10.51 3.81 -1.66
C LYS A 36 -11.08 2.58 -2.34
N MET A 37 -12.19 2.77 -3.04
CA MET A 37 -12.76 1.70 -3.85
C MET A 37 -12.08 1.68 -5.20
N VAL A 38 -11.71 0.49 -5.64
CA VAL A 38 -11.09 0.31 -6.96
C VAL A 38 -12.04 -0.55 -7.78
N ASP A 39 -12.50 0.00 -8.90
CA ASP A 39 -13.50 -0.67 -9.73
C ASP A 39 -13.04 -2.07 -10.11
N GLY A 40 -13.90 -3.05 -9.82
CA GLY A 40 -13.69 -4.43 -10.22
C GLY A 40 -12.56 -5.14 -9.49
N SER A 41 -11.88 -4.47 -8.57
CA SER A 41 -10.71 -5.06 -7.91
C SER A 41 -10.80 -5.06 -6.40
N GLY A 42 -11.80 -4.40 -5.82
CA GLY A 42 -11.97 -4.38 -4.38
C GLY A 42 -11.46 -3.10 -3.76
N VAL A 43 -10.82 -3.20 -2.61
CA VAL A 43 -10.41 -2.03 -1.83
C VAL A 43 -8.94 -1.72 -2.08
N GLY A 44 -8.67 -0.46 -2.39
CA GLY A 44 -7.31 0.07 -2.46
C GLY A 44 -6.93 0.72 -1.15
N VAL A 45 -5.65 0.63 -0.81
CA VAL A 45 -5.11 1.19 0.42
C VAL A 45 -4.10 2.25 0.03
N VAL A 46 -4.34 3.50 0.43
CA VAL A 46 -3.42 4.59 0.13
C VAL A 46 -2.34 4.62 1.21
N VAL A 47 -1.10 4.50 0.79
CA VAL A 47 0.05 4.46 1.68
C VAL A 47 0.96 5.64 1.38
N GLU A 48 1.34 6.37 2.41
CA GLU A 48 2.28 7.47 2.29
C GLU A 48 3.63 7.05 2.85
N PHE A 49 4.67 7.28 2.06
CA PHE A 49 6.04 6.90 2.41
C PHE A 49 6.80 8.09 3.01
N ASP A 50 7.99 7.82 3.50
CA ASP A 50 8.81 8.83 4.19
C ASP A 50 9.12 10.05 3.33
N ASN A 51 9.22 9.87 2.02
CA ASN A 51 9.48 10.98 1.11
C ASN A 51 8.20 11.74 0.74
N LYS A 52 7.12 11.47 1.44
CA LYS A 52 5.80 12.08 1.21
C LYS A 52 5.15 11.67 -0.10
N TYR A 53 5.74 10.73 -0.81
CA TYR A 53 5.10 10.13 -1.95
C TYR A 53 3.98 9.20 -1.46
N ALA A 54 2.81 9.31 -2.05
CA ALA A 54 1.69 8.46 -1.67
C ALA A 54 1.09 7.82 -2.92
N THR A 55 0.73 6.54 -2.81
CA THR A 55 0.03 5.84 -3.86
C THR A 55 -0.80 4.74 -3.23
N TRP A 56 -1.61 4.06 -4.04
CA TRP A 56 -2.48 3.03 -3.50
C TRP A 56 -2.00 1.64 -3.88
N PHE A 57 -2.34 0.69 -3.02
CA PHE A 57 -2.02 -0.72 -3.23
C PHE A 57 -3.24 -1.56 -2.91
N PHE A 58 -3.25 -2.80 -3.41
CA PHE A 58 -4.25 -3.76 -2.94
C PHE A 58 -3.85 -4.27 -1.56
N GLU A 59 -4.85 -4.72 -0.79
CA GLU A 59 -4.56 -5.19 0.56
C GLU A 59 -3.53 -6.30 0.60
N ASP A 60 -3.59 -7.23 -0.37
CA ASP A 60 -2.68 -8.37 -0.37
C ASP A 60 -1.28 -8.00 -0.84
N GLU A 61 -1.06 -6.78 -1.28
CA GLU A 61 0.27 -6.31 -1.63
C GLU A 61 1.02 -5.78 -0.41
N LEU A 62 0.32 -5.60 0.70
CA LEU A 62 0.89 -4.99 1.91
C LEU A 62 0.94 -6.00 3.04
N SER A 63 1.95 -5.85 3.88
CA SER A 63 2.08 -6.63 5.11
C SER A 63 2.15 -5.69 6.30
N PRO A 64 1.38 -5.96 7.36
CA PRO A 64 1.46 -5.14 8.57
C PRO A 64 2.86 -5.19 9.15
N MET A 65 3.33 -4.05 9.65
CA MET A 65 4.59 -3.99 10.36
C MET A 65 4.31 -3.75 11.83
N GLN A 66 5.03 -4.48 12.66
CA GLN A 66 4.95 -4.25 14.09
C GLN A 66 6.00 -3.23 14.47
N SER A 67 5.59 -2.31 15.29
CA SER A 67 6.51 -1.30 15.80
C SER A 67 7.28 -1.83 16.99
#